data_67c0274edd787b4aca36843437199d41
#
_entry.id   67c0274edd787b4aca36843437199d41
#
_cell.length_a   1.000
_cell.length_b   1.000
_cell.length_c   1.000
_cell.angle_alpha   90.00
_cell.angle_beta   90.00
_cell.angle_gamma   90.00
#
_symmetry.space_group_name_H-M   'P 1'
#
loop_
_entity.id
_entity.type
_entity.pdbx_description
1 polymer ?
#
loop_
_entity_poly.entity_id
_entity_poly.type
_entity_poly.pdbx_seq_one_letter_code
_entity_poly.pdbx_strand_id
1 'polypeptide(L)'
;MTDPNLVRFRSVVAGALAHLESRRQEVNALNVFPVADGDTGDNMVLTLRAVLDELDRLASNGDRTIDEIGRDEIVDAVARAALLGARGNSGVILSQLIRGAAEELVSRPGELVDPVLVGAAMARAADRAYASVRAPAEGTILTVVREMAHRVAGDLAHTPEARLAIDAPVDIQESAIAAILAGAIESGEASVKRTPDLLPVLREAGVVDAGGYGLIVIFAGIVAALRGEAPPPLEHHAPARISHPDHNSQTYRFCTNFAVTGSGLAAAGHIPALEALGDSVLVVGDAHTLKVHVHTDEPELATAVFTGVGEVSHLDVSDMHAQVAQRIATLTASFETHRCGVLAVVAGPGIGELFMSLGAAVLDGGPTLNPSTYELLAGIHEVAAEEVVVLPNSPNVIMAAERAAELSDKHVLVVGSRSQQAGLAAAVALDPGHSAAENAAAMREALTHVRTGWVAPAAREDPEGRYRIGEAVGSVDDQLVAWGDPERTLAAVLGLLADGAELLTCIEGDGAPVAAERAAGLVPDGVEFEHSVGGQPSYWWLLAAE
;
A
#
# COMPACT_ATOMS: atom_id res chain seq x y z
N MET A 1 -30.70 -13.34 8.41
CA MET A 1 -29.86 -13.36 7.18
C MET A 1 -29.38 -11.95 6.95
N THR A 2 -28.09 -11.72 6.69
CA THR A 2 -27.51 -10.38 6.51
C THR A 2 -27.90 -9.82 5.15
N ASP A 3 -28.28 -8.52 5.07
CA ASP A 3 -28.66 -7.86 3.81
C ASP A 3 -27.51 -7.98 2.79
N PRO A 4 -27.77 -8.53 1.60
CA PRO A 4 -26.74 -8.66 0.56
C PRO A 4 -26.07 -7.33 0.20
N ASN A 5 -26.80 -6.20 0.22
CA ASN A 5 -26.25 -4.88 -0.09
C ASN A 5 -25.29 -4.38 0.99
N LEU A 6 -25.59 -4.59 2.27
CA LEU A 6 -24.70 -4.23 3.37
C LEU A 6 -23.43 -5.09 3.32
N VAL A 7 -23.55 -6.40 3.05
CA VAL A 7 -22.41 -7.31 2.91
C VAL A 7 -21.49 -6.86 1.77
N ARG A 8 -22.07 -6.50 0.62
CA ARG A 8 -21.32 -5.98 -0.54
C ARG A 8 -20.62 -4.67 -0.22
N PHE A 9 -21.36 -3.72 0.33
CA PHE A 9 -20.78 -2.41 0.67
C PHE A 9 -19.65 -2.54 1.70
N ARG A 10 -19.86 -3.38 2.72
CA ARG A 10 -18.81 -3.73 3.69
C ARG A 10 -17.58 -4.35 3.02
N SER A 11 -17.78 -5.28 2.09
CA SER A 11 -16.69 -5.93 1.35
C SER A 11 -15.86 -4.91 0.54
N VAL A 12 -16.54 -3.97 -0.12
CA VAL A 12 -15.88 -2.89 -0.87
C VAL A 12 -15.06 -1.98 0.04
N VAL A 13 -15.61 -1.58 1.19
CA VAL A 13 -14.89 -0.75 2.17
C VAL A 13 -13.71 -1.52 2.77
N ALA A 14 -13.88 -2.80 3.09
CA ALA A 14 -12.81 -3.65 3.60
C ALA A 14 -11.67 -3.82 2.58
N GLY A 15 -11.99 -4.00 1.30
CA GLY A 15 -10.98 -4.06 0.22
C GLY A 15 -10.22 -2.76 0.04
N ALA A 16 -10.93 -1.63 0.10
CA ALA A 16 -10.33 -0.30 0.08
C ALA A 16 -9.37 -0.08 1.24
N LEU A 17 -9.80 -0.43 2.47
CA LEU A 17 -8.98 -0.32 3.68
C LEU A 17 -7.75 -1.23 3.61
N ALA A 18 -7.92 -2.49 3.28
CA ALA A 18 -6.82 -3.45 3.21
C ALA A 18 -5.73 -3.00 2.21
N HIS A 19 -6.14 -2.49 1.04
CA HIS A 19 -5.19 -2.00 0.06
C HIS A 19 -4.49 -0.71 0.52
N LEU A 20 -5.21 0.21 1.16
CA LEU A 20 -4.61 1.41 1.74
C LEU A 20 -3.62 1.05 2.87
N GLU A 21 -3.95 0.09 3.73
CA GLU A 21 -3.07 -0.40 4.80
C GLU A 21 -1.78 -1.00 4.24
N SER A 22 -1.85 -1.76 3.15
CA SER A 22 -0.67 -2.33 2.49
C SER A 22 0.28 -1.26 1.93
N ARG A 23 -0.24 -0.09 1.55
CA ARG A 23 0.53 1.05 1.01
C ARG A 23 0.68 2.21 1.99
N ARG A 24 0.27 2.03 3.24
CA ARG A 24 0.21 3.09 4.25
C ARG A 24 1.54 3.82 4.43
N GLN A 25 2.63 3.08 4.52
CA GLN A 25 3.97 3.65 4.72
C GLN A 25 4.42 4.46 3.49
N GLU A 26 4.11 3.98 2.29
CA GLU A 26 4.39 4.70 1.05
C GLU A 26 3.65 6.05 1.03
N VAL A 27 2.35 6.06 1.36
CA VAL A 27 1.56 7.29 1.47
C VAL A 27 2.14 8.24 2.53
N ASN A 28 2.55 7.72 3.69
CA ASN A 28 3.18 8.51 4.75
C ASN A 28 4.51 9.11 4.29
N ALA A 29 5.31 8.36 3.53
CA ALA A 29 6.61 8.81 3.05
C ALA A 29 6.53 9.99 2.06
N LEU A 30 5.42 10.12 1.34
CA LEU A 30 5.14 11.22 0.42
C LEU A 30 4.65 12.49 1.11
N ASN A 31 4.25 12.44 2.37
CA ASN A 31 3.62 13.56 3.06
C ASN A 31 4.62 14.68 3.38
N VAL A 32 4.48 15.81 2.68
CA VAL A 32 5.26 17.03 2.90
C VAL A 32 4.40 18.30 2.96
N PHE A 33 3.09 18.19 2.70
CA PHE A 33 2.17 19.33 2.67
C PHE A 33 0.81 18.97 3.33
N PRO A 34 0.21 19.88 4.13
CA PRO A 34 0.72 21.19 4.56
C PRO A 34 1.84 21.11 5.61
N VAL A 35 1.98 19.99 6.32
CA VAL A 35 3.05 19.69 7.29
C VAL A 35 3.71 18.39 6.91
N ALA A 36 5.02 18.30 7.07
CA ALA A 36 5.79 17.08 6.77
C ALA A 36 5.85 16.13 7.97
N ASP A 37 4.72 15.83 8.61
CA ASP A 37 4.59 14.97 9.78
C ASP A 37 4.53 13.47 9.46
N GLY A 38 4.29 13.11 8.19
CA GLY A 38 4.35 11.73 7.72
C GLY A 38 3.17 10.87 8.16
N ASP A 39 1.99 11.45 8.35
CA ASP A 39 0.83 10.77 8.91
C ASP A 39 -0.39 10.67 7.96
N THR A 40 -0.26 11.11 6.70
CA THR A 40 -1.36 11.12 5.72
C THR A 40 -1.99 9.73 5.56
N GLY A 41 -1.19 8.69 5.39
CA GLY A 41 -1.68 7.31 5.26
C GLY A 41 -2.37 6.83 6.53
N ASP A 42 -1.80 7.12 7.71
CA ASP A 42 -2.40 6.79 9.00
C ASP A 42 -3.76 7.45 9.19
N ASN A 43 -3.87 8.73 8.87
CA ASN A 43 -5.11 9.51 8.98
C ASN A 43 -6.21 8.98 8.05
N MET A 44 -5.86 8.62 6.81
CA MET A 44 -6.80 8.03 5.86
C MET A 44 -7.24 6.61 6.28
N VAL A 45 -6.32 5.79 6.78
CA VAL A 45 -6.61 4.44 7.33
C VAL A 45 -7.57 4.54 8.51
N LEU A 46 -7.31 5.42 9.47
CA LEU A 46 -8.18 5.62 10.65
C LEU A 46 -9.60 6.04 10.25
N THR A 47 -9.71 6.90 9.24
CA THR A 47 -11.01 7.35 8.71
C THR A 47 -11.80 6.19 8.09
N LEU A 48 -11.16 5.36 7.24
CA LEU A 48 -11.83 4.20 6.63
C LEU A 48 -12.11 3.09 7.64
N ARG A 49 -11.24 2.90 8.63
CA ARG A 49 -11.46 1.92 9.70
C ARG A 49 -12.70 2.27 10.51
N ALA A 50 -12.88 3.55 10.87
CA ALA A 50 -14.09 3.99 11.56
C ALA A 50 -15.38 3.70 10.75
N VAL A 51 -15.30 3.83 9.43
CA VAL A 51 -16.42 3.45 8.53
C VAL A 51 -16.68 1.93 8.58
N LEU A 52 -15.63 1.12 8.52
CA LEU A 52 -15.76 -0.34 8.55
C LEU A 52 -16.32 -0.82 9.90
N ASP A 53 -15.82 -0.27 11.00
CA ASP A 53 -16.30 -0.57 12.36
C ASP A 53 -17.80 -0.26 12.51
N GLU A 54 -18.26 0.86 11.94
CA GLU A 54 -19.70 1.21 11.95
C GLU A 54 -20.55 0.24 11.11
N LEU A 55 -20.04 -0.19 9.95
CA LEU A 55 -20.71 -1.21 9.14
C LEU A 55 -20.79 -2.55 9.88
N ASP A 56 -19.73 -2.92 10.63
CA ASP A 56 -19.73 -4.12 11.47
C ASP A 56 -20.70 -4.01 12.64
N ARG A 57 -20.81 -2.81 13.24
CA ARG A 57 -21.78 -2.53 14.30
C ARG A 57 -23.22 -2.64 13.78
N LEU A 58 -23.50 -2.10 12.60
CA LEU A 58 -24.82 -2.21 11.96
C LEU A 58 -25.17 -3.67 11.64
N ALA A 59 -24.20 -4.44 11.14
CA ALA A 59 -24.38 -5.85 10.84
C ALA A 59 -24.59 -6.74 12.09
N SER A 60 -24.09 -6.31 13.26
CA SER A 60 -24.13 -7.08 14.51
C SER A 60 -25.39 -6.79 15.36
N ASN A 61 -26.13 -5.72 15.09
CA ASN A 61 -27.35 -5.35 15.82
C ASN A 61 -28.52 -6.27 15.44
N GLY A 62 -28.52 -7.48 16.01
CA GLY A 62 -29.43 -8.60 15.71
C GLY A 62 -30.91 -8.44 16.11
N ASP A 63 -31.35 -7.29 16.63
CA ASP A 63 -32.78 -7.03 16.99
C ASP A 63 -33.59 -6.45 15.83
N ARG A 64 -32.97 -6.03 14.74
CA ARG A 64 -33.63 -5.65 13.49
C ARG A 64 -33.23 -6.63 12.39
N THR A 65 -34.20 -7.16 11.66
CA THR A 65 -33.90 -7.82 10.39
C THR A 65 -33.39 -6.76 9.43
N ILE A 66 -32.30 -7.03 8.74
CA ILE A 66 -31.56 -6.06 7.92
C ILE A 66 -32.38 -5.55 6.72
N ASP A 67 -33.43 -6.26 6.33
CA ASP A 67 -34.47 -5.76 5.42
C ASP A 67 -35.20 -4.48 5.93
N GLU A 68 -34.97 -4.09 7.19
CA GLU A 68 -35.51 -2.90 7.83
C GLU A 68 -34.53 -1.72 7.91
N ILE A 69 -33.24 -1.92 7.57
CA ILE A 69 -32.23 -0.83 7.51
C ILE A 69 -32.18 -0.30 6.08
N GLY A 70 -32.76 0.86 5.85
CA GLY A 70 -32.76 1.49 4.53
C GLY A 70 -31.35 1.96 4.12
N ARG A 71 -31.12 2.13 2.81
CA ARG A 71 -29.89 2.75 2.25
C ARG A 71 -29.54 4.04 3.00
N ASP A 72 -30.51 4.86 3.28
CA ASP A 72 -30.37 6.18 3.91
C ASP A 72 -29.73 6.06 5.30
N GLU A 73 -30.15 5.10 6.12
CA GLU A 73 -29.61 4.87 7.46
C GLU A 73 -28.16 4.40 7.41
N ILE A 74 -27.83 3.49 6.48
CA ILE A 74 -26.45 2.99 6.29
C ILE A 74 -25.55 4.14 5.84
N VAL A 75 -25.97 4.92 4.86
CA VAL A 75 -25.19 5.98 4.25
C VAL A 75 -24.96 7.13 5.23
N ASP A 76 -25.97 7.51 6.01
CA ASP A 76 -25.85 8.53 7.06
C ASP A 76 -24.93 8.06 8.20
N ALA A 77 -25.02 6.79 8.61
CA ALA A 77 -24.15 6.22 9.64
C ALA A 77 -22.69 6.21 9.19
N VAL A 78 -22.44 5.81 7.94
CA VAL A 78 -21.10 5.81 7.31
C VAL A 78 -20.52 7.22 7.23
N ALA A 79 -21.30 8.20 6.77
CA ALA A 79 -20.84 9.59 6.68
C ALA A 79 -20.52 10.17 8.07
N ARG A 80 -21.30 9.82 9.09
CA ARG A 80 -21.07 10.21 10.47
C ARG A 80 -19.82 9.52 11.04
N ALA A 81 -19.65 8.22 10.82
CA ALA A 81 -18.47 7.47 11.28
C ALA A 81 -17.18 8.01 10.66
N ALA A 82 -17.17 8.26 9.35
CA ALA A 82 -16.06 8.89 8.65
C ALA A 82 -15.71 10.26 9.26
N LEU A 83 -16.72 11.08 9.57
CA LEU A 83 -16.51 12.40 10.18
C LEU A 83 -15.89 12.31 11.58
N LEU A 84 -16.44 11.45 12.43
CA LEU A 84 -15.95 11.29 13.81
C LEU A 84 -14.56 10.63 13.86
N GLY A 85 -14.30 9.67 12.98
CA GLY A 85 -13.01 8.98 12.88
C GLY A 85 -11.92 9.77 12.18
N ALA A 86 -12.27 10.86 11.47
CA ALA A 86 -11.31 11.67 10.71
C ALA A 86 -10.25 12.30 11.62
N ARG A 87 -8.99 12.24 11.16
CA ARG A 87 -7.86 12.90 11.80
C ARG A 87 -7.02 13.62 10.74
N GLY A 88 -6.35 14.70 11.16
CA GLY A 88 -5.54 15.52 10.26
C GLY A 88 -6.34 16.08 9.08
N ASN A 89 -5.68 16.87 8.25
CA ASN A 89 -6.28 17.43 7.04
C ASN A 89 -6.77 16.33 6.07
N SER A 90 -5.95 15.29 5.87
CA SER A 90 -6.25 14.22 4.91
C SER A 90 -7.48 13.42 5.29
N GLY A 91 -7.62 13.06 6.58
CA GLY A 91 -8.79 12.34 7.08
C GLY A 91 -10.05 13.20 7.03
N VAL A 92 -9.96 14.49 7.39
CA VAL A 92 -11.10 15.41 7.32
C VAL A 92 -11.57 15.59 5.87
N ILE A 93 -10.67 15.78 4.91
CA ILE A 93 -11.01 15.88 3.49
C ILE A 93 -11.63 14.57 2.99
N LEU A 94 -11.04 13.41 3.33
CA LEU A 94 -11.61 12.10 2.99
C LEU A 94 -13.02 11.93 3.55
N SER A 95 -13.27 12.36 4.78
CA SER A 95 -14.62 12.33 5.37
C SER A 95 -15.63 13.18 4.59
N GLN A 96 -15.19 14.30 4.01
CA GLN A 96 -16.06 15.15 3.17
C GLN A 96 -16.30 14.54 1.79
N LEU A 97 -15.32 13.82 1.22
CA LEU A 97 -15.52 13.01 0.01
C LEU A 97 -16.59 11.94 0.24
N ILE A 98 -16.47 11.18 1.33
CA ILE A 98 -17.44 10.16 1.72
C ILE A 98 -18.82 10.79 1.95
N ARG A 99 -18.88 11.92 2.64
CA ARG A 99 -20.15 12.62 2.88
C ARG A 99 -20.81 13.13 1.61
N GLY A 100 -20.03 13.71 0.68
CA GLY A 100 -20.57 14.17 -0.60
C GLY A 100 -21.15 13.02 -1.44
N ALA A 101 -20.43 11.89 -1.50
CA ALA A 101 -20.94 10.68 -2.14
C ALA A 101 -22.23 10.17 -1.47
N ALA A 102 -22.27 10.17 -0.14
CA ALA A 102 -23.40 9.79 0.67
C ALA A 102 -24.65 10.66 0.37
N GLU A 103 -24.48 11.98 0.35
CA GLU A 103 -25.55 12.93 0.04
C GLU A 103 -26.20 12.64 -1.33
N GLU A 104 -25.41 12.30 -2.34
CA GLU A 104 -25.92 11.96 -3.67
C GLU A 104 -26.68 10.62 -3.66
N LEU A 105 -26.15 9.60 -2.99
CA LEU A 105 -26.77 8.27 -2.88
C LEU A 105 -28.12 8.33 -2.15
N VAL A 106 -28.26 9.18 -1.13
CA VAL A 106 -29.51 9.39 -0.37
C VAL A 106 -30.50 10.24 -1.15
N SER A 107 -30.02 11.21 -1.95
CA SER A 107 -30.90 12.09 -2.75
C SER A 107 -31.72 11.35 -3.81
N ARG A 108 -31.35 10.11 -4.13
CA ARG A 108 -31.99 9.25 -5.13
C ARG A 108 -32.43 7.91 -4.55
N PRO A 109 -33.40 7.92 -3.62
CA PRO A 109 -33.90 6.70 -3.00
C PRO A 109 -34.54 5.80 -4.05
N GLY A 110 -34.20 4.50 -4.00
CA GLY A 110 -34.79 3.50 -4.92
C GLY A 110 -34.11 3.44 -6.31
N GLU A 111 -33.21 4.34 -6.67
CA GLU A 111 -32.39 4.15 -7.88
C GLU A 111 -31.36 3.02 -7.65
N LEU A 112 -31.11 2.24 -8.71
CA LEU A 112 -30.04 1.26 -8.70
C LEU A 112 -28.69 1.96 -8.55
N VAL A 113 -27.77 1.38 -7.77
CA VAL A 113 -26.38 1.83 -7.76
C VAL A 113 -25.72 1.33 -9.04
N ASP A 114 -25.76 2.17 -10.05
CA ASP A 114 -25.17 1.93 -11.38
C ASP A 114 -24.03 2.91 -11.66
N PRO A 115 -23.28 2.77 -12.76
CA PRO A 115 -22.24 3.70 -13.15
C PRO A 115 -22.66 5.18 -13.15
N VAL A 116 -23.89 5.48 -13.54
CA VAL A 116 -24.38 6.88 -13.61
C VAL A 116 -24.54 7.47 -12.21
N LEU A 117 -25.11 6.72 -11.27
CA LEU A 117 -25.24 7.17 -9.88
C LEU A 117 -23.87 7.28 -9.20
N VAL A 118 -22.95 6.34 -9.46
CA VAL A 118 -21.56 6.41 -8.96
C VAL A 118 -20.83 7.65 -9.50
N GLY A 119 -20.97 7.95 -10.79
CA GLY A 119 -20.40 9.16 -11.39
C GLY A 119 -20.94 10.45 -10.77
N ALA A 120 -22.24 10.52 -10.52
CA ALA A 120 -22.86 11.65 -9.82
C ALA A 120 -22.37 11.77 -8.37
N ALA A 121 -22.21 10.64 -7.67
CA ALA A 121 -21.66 10.60 -6.31
C ALA A 121 -20.20 11.08 -6.26
N MET A 122 -19.36 10.72 -7.25
CA MET A 122 -18.00 11.22 -7.35
C MET A 122 -17.94 12.73 -7.59
N ALA A 123 -18.78 13.25 -8.47
CA ALA A 123 -18.86 14.70 -8.72
C ALA A 123 -19.27 15.45 -7.45
N ARG A 124 -20.29 14.95 -6.75
CA ARG A 124 -20.75 15.55 -5.48
C ARG A 124 -19.70 15.46 -4.38
N ALA A 125 -18.94 14.36 -4.33
CA ALA A 125 -17.82 14.19 -3.41
C ALA A 125 -16.74 15.24 -3.65
N ALA A 126 -16.33 15.45 -4.89
CA ALA A 126 -15.36 16.48 -5.27
C ALA A 126 -15.84 17.90 -4.87
N ASP A 127 -17.09 18.26 -5.23
CA ASP A 127 -17.67 19.56 -4.88
C ASP A 127 -17.70 19.80 -3.36
N ARG A 128 -18.06 18.75 -2.59
CA ARG A 128 -18.14 18.81 -1.13
C ARG A 128 -16.75 19.00 -0.50
N ALA A 129 -15.74 18.28 -1.00
CA ALA A 129 -14.37 18.38 -0.52
C ALA A 129 -13.80 19.79 -0.80
N TYR A 130 -13.97 20.33 -2.01
CA TYR A 130 -13.57 21.71 -2.32
C TYR A 130 -14.28 22.74 -1.44
N ALA A 131 -15.58 22.60 -1.22
CA ALA A 131 -16.34 23.50 -0.36
C ALA A 131 -15.95 23.45 1.12
N SER A 132 -15.31 22.37 1.57
CA SER A 132 -14.87 22.18 2.95
C SER A 132 -13.58 22.92 3.28
N VAL A 133 -12.78 23.25 2.27
CA VAL A 133 -11.49 23.91 2.42
C VAL A 133 -11.61 25.37 2.00
N ARG A 134 -11.25 26.30 2.88
CA ARG A 134 -11.41 27.74 2.63
C ARG A 134 -10.50 28.26 1.51
N ALA A 135 -9.27 27.79 1.46
CA ALA A 135 -8.30 28.12 0.42
C ALA A 135 -7.78 26.83 -0.23
N PRO A 136 -8.55 26.23 -1.15
CA PRO A 136 -8.16 24.97 -1.77
C PRO A 136 -6.89 25.18 -2.60
N ALA A 137 -5.88 24.33 -2.32
CA ALA A 137 -4.64 24.31 -3.07
C ALA A 137 -4.74 23.31 -4.23
N GLU A 138 -4.41 23.77 -5.43
CA GLU A 138 -4.26 22.88 -6.58
C GLU A 138 -2.97 22.05 -6.46
N GLY A 139 -2.97 20.85 -7.05
CA GLY A 139 -1.88 19.90 -6.88
C GLY A 139 -2.00 19.06 -5.61
N THR A 140 -3.22 18.95 -5.06
CA THR A 140 -3.54 18.12 -3.88
C THR A 140 -4.62 17.09 -4.20
N ILE A 141 -5.01 16.27 -3.21
CA ILE A 141 -6.15 15.34 -3.27
C ILE A 141 -7.39 15.97 -3.91
N LEU A 142 -7.60 17.27 -3.72
CA LEU A 142 -8.74 18.01 -4.31
C LEU A 142 -8.67 18.02 -5.84
N THR A 143 -7.51 18.31 -6.39
CA THR A 143 -7.28 18.29 -7.85
C THR A 143 -7.48 16.89 -8.40
N VAL A 144 -6.91 15.88 -7.72
CA VAL A 144 -6.97 14.48 -8.15
C VAL A 144 -8.41 13.99 -8.20
N VAL A 145 -9.20 14.19 -7.14
CA VAL A 145 -10.61 13.73 -7.12
C VAL A 145 -11.46 14.43 -8.17
N ARG A 146 -11.24 15.73 -8.41
CA ARG A 146 -11.96 16.47 -9.44
C ARG A 146 -11.67 15.92 -10.84
N GLU A 147 -10.41 15.64 -11.15
CA GLU A 147 -10.04 15.09 -12.45
C GLU A 147 -10.56 13.67 -12.64
N MET A 148 -10.53 12.84 -11.60
CA MET A 148 -11.17 11.52 -11.61
C MET A 148 -12.68 11.62 -11.89
N ALA A 149 -13.38 12.52 -11.21
CA ALA A 149 -14.82 12.74 -11.42
C ALA A 149 -15.12 13.25 -12.84
N HIS A 150 -14.30 14.16 -13.37
CA HIS A 150 -14.43 14.66 -14.76
C HIS A 150 -14.22 13.54 -15.79
N ARG A 151 -13.25 12.64 -15.55
CA ARG A 151 -13.03 11.49 -16.44
C ARG A 151 -14.26 10.58 -16.45
N VAL A 152 -14.80 10.22 -15.29
CA VAL A 152 -16.01 9.40 -15.20
C VAL A 152 -17.19 10.08 -15.91
N ALA A 153 -17.41 11.38 -15.70
CA ALA A 153 -18.46 12.10 -16.38
C ALA A 153 -18.30 12.11 -17.91
N GLY A 154 -17.07 12.25 -18.39
CA GLY A 154 -16.73 12.16 -19.82
C GLY A 154 -17.00 10.78 -20.40
N ASP A 155 -16.58 9.72 -19.72
CA ASP A 155 -16.79 8.34 -20.15
C ASP A 155 -18.28 8.00 -20.20
N LEU A 156 -19.06 8.40 -19.17
CA LEU A 156 -20.51 8.20 -19.12
C LEU A 156 -21.27 8.95 -20.22
N ALA A 157 -20.81 10.13 -20.61
CA ALA A 157 -21.44 10.89 -21.71
C ALA A 157 -21.33 10.16 -23.07
N HIS A 158 -20.37 9.25 -23.21
CA HIS A 158 -20.13 8.48 -24.43
C HIS A 158 -20.57 7.00 -24.32
N THR A 159 -21.16 6.60 -23.20
CA THR A 159 -21.61 5.23 -22.89
C THR A 159 -23.09 5.21 -22.52
N PRO A 160 -24.01 5.24 -23.50
CA PRO A 160 -25.46 5.26 -23.22
C PRO A 160 -25.94 4.06 -22.39
N GLU A 161 -25.23 2.90 -22.51
CA GLU A 161 -25.53 1.65 -21.81
C GLU A 161 -25.08 1.66 -20.33
N ALA A 162 -24.42 2.74 -19.88
CA ALA A 162 -23.96 2.87 -18.49
C ALA A 162 -25.13 2.94 -17.48
N ARG A 163 -26.32 3.34 -17.92
CA ARG A 163 -27.54 3.24 -17.11
C ARG A 163 -28.10 1.82 -17.22
N LEU A 164 -27.98 1.08 -16.14
CA LEU A 164 -28.42 -0.31 -16.08
C LEU A 164 -29.93 -0.43 -15.84
N ALA A 165 -30.53 -1.54 -16.28
CA ALA A 165 -31.90 -1.89 -15.94
C ALA A 165 -32.01 -2.14 -14.43
N ILE A 166 -33.19 -1.81 -13.83
CA ILE A 166 -33.40 -1.88 -12.38
C ILE A 166 -33.23 -3.30 -11.82
N ASP A 167 -33.40 -4.30 -12.66
CA ASP A 167 -33.26 -5.72 -12.36
C ASP A 167 -31.95 -6.32 -12.86
N ALA A 168 -30.95 -5.47 -13.21
CA ALA A 168 -29.65 -5.93 -13.66
C ALA A 168 -29.00 -6.83 -12.61
N PRO A 169 -28.43 -7.99 -13.02
CA PRO A 169 -27.70 -8.87 -12.11
C PRO A 169 -26.57 -8.16 -11.38
N VAL A 170 -26.26 -8.61 -10.16
CA VAL A 170 -25.27 -7.98 -9.28
C VAL A 170 -23.87 -7.96 -9.91
N ASP A 171 -23.47 -9.04 -10.54
CA ASP A 171 -22.19 -9.18 -11.25
C ASP A 171 -22.05 -8.20 -12.42
N ILE A 172 -23.15 -7.91 -13.12
CA ILE A 172 -23.17 -6.90 -14.18
C ILE A 172 -23.02 -5.49 -13.59
N GLN A 173 -23.70 -5.21 -12.46
CA GLN A 173 -23.57 -3.93 -11.77
C GLN A 173 -22.12 -3.71 -11.30
N GLU A 174 -21.53 -4.69 -10.63
CA GLU A 174 -20.17 -4.63 -10.09
C GLU A 174 -19.14 -4.46 -11.21
N SER A 175 -19.26 -5.26 -12.27
CA SER A 175 -18.36 -5.18 -13.43
C SER A 175 -18.45 -3.80 -14.12
N ALA A 176 -19.66 -3.25 -14.30
CA ALA A 176 -19.85 -1.95 -14.94
C ALA A 176 -19.28 -0.81 -14.07
N ILE A 177 -19.51 -0.84 -12.74
CA ILE A 177 -18.95 0.14 -11.81
C ILE A 177 -17.42 0.02 -11.79
N ALA A 178 -16.87 -1.19 -11.69
CA ALA A 178 -15.43 -1.41 -11.68
C ALA A 178 -14.75 -0.91 -12.95
N ALA A 179 -15.43 -1.01 -14.10
CA ALA A 179 -14.89 -0.54 -15.38
C ALA A 179 -14.73 0.99 -15.41
N ILE A 180 -15.74 1.76 -14.97
CA ILE A 180 -15.63 3.23 -14.95
C ILE A 180 -14.64 3.71 -13.89
N LEU A 181 -14.56 3.01 -12.73
CA LEU A 181 -13.60 3.35 -11.68
C LEU A 181 -12.16 3.04 -12.11
N ALA A 182 -11.92 2.01 -12.92
CA ALA A 182 -10.61 1.75 -13.51
C ALA A 182 -10.15 2.91 -14.41
N GLY A 183 -11.03 3.46 -15.25
CA GLY A 183 -10.74 4.67 -16.03
C GLY A 183 -10.49 5.91 -15.16
N ALA A 184 -11.19 6.02 -14.03
CA ALA A 184 -10.94 7.07 -13.05
C ALA A 184 -9.54 6.95 -12.42
N ILE A 185 -9.08 5.71 -12.09
CA ILE A 185 -7.74 5.45 -11.55
C ILE A 185 -6.67 5.90 -12.54
N GLU A 186 -6.78 5.55 -13.83
CA GLU A 186 -5.83 6.01 -14.88
C GLU A 186 -5.71 7.54 -14.92
N SER A 187 -6.85 8.25 -14.88
CA SER A 187 -6.87 9.72 -14.83
C SER A 187 -6.28 10.26 -13.55
N GLY A 188 -6.55 9.59 -12.43
CA GLY A 188 -6.02 9.92 -11.12
C GLY A 188 -4.50 9.78 -11.06
N GLU A 189 -3.91 8.68 -11.56
CA GLU A 189 -2.45 8.50 -11.65
C GLU A 189 -1.80 9.59 -12.50
N ALA A 190 -2.40 9.92 -13.66
CA ALA A 190 -1.93 11.02 -14.47
C ALA A 190 -2.02 12.38 -13.74
N SER A 191 -3.04 12.58 -12.91
CA SER A 191 -3.21 13.78 -12.09
C SER A 191 -2.15 13.84 -10.97
N VAL A 192 -1.93 12.74 -10.24
CA VAL A 192 -0.92 12.63 -9.18
C VAL A 192 0.47 12.97 -9.71
N LYS A 193 0.86 12.43 -10.86
CA LYS A 193 2.15 12.75 -11.50
C LYS A 193 2.35 14.24 -11.78
N ARG A 194 1.27 14.98 -12.01
CA ARG A 194 1.32 16.43 -12.27
C ARG A 194 1.23 17.29 -11.01
N THR A 195 0.96 16.73 -9.85
CA THR A 195 0.84 17.51 -8.60
C THR A 195 2.09 18.35 -8.30
N PRO A 196 3.35 17.90 -8.57
CA PRO A 196 4.53 18.74 -8.37
C PRO A 196 4.61 19.96 -9.31
N ASP A 197 3.93 19.91 -10.46
CA ASP A 197 3.87 21.05 -11.38
C ASP A 197 2.92 22.13 -10.86
N LEU A 198 1.94 21.77 -10.05
CA LEU A 198 0.91 22.64 -9.51
C LEU A 198 1.24 23.16 -8.10
N LEU A 199 1.96 22.39 -7.30
CA LEU A 199 2.31 22.72 -5.93
C LEU A 199 3.84 22.69 -5.74
N PRO A 200 4.50 23.87 -5.65
CA PRO A 200 5.97 23.98 -5.64
C PRO A 200 6.66 23.16 -4.56
N VAL A 201 6.07 23.05 -3.36
CA VAL A 201 6.64 22.25 -2.25
C VAL A 201 6.82 20.78 -2.60
N LEU A 202 5.90 20.20 -3.38
CA LEU A 202 6.01 18.80 -3.82
C LEU A 202 7.19 18.64 -4.79
N ARG A 203 7.38 19.59 -5.69
CA ARG A 203 8.50 19.60 -6.63
C ARG A 203 9.84 19.75 -5.92
N GLU A 204 9.93 20.64 -4.91
CA GLU A 204 11.11 20.85 -4.10
C GLU A 204 11.48 19.60 -3.30
N ALA A 205 10.48 18.91 -2.75
CA ALA A 205 10.66 17.65 -2.03
C ALA A 205 10.87 16.44 -2.96
N GLY A 206 10.63 16.58 -4.26
CA GLY A 206 10.76 15.50 -5.25
C GLY A 206 9.67 14.42 -5.13
N VAL A 207 8.49 14.78 -4.62
CA VAL A 207 7.37 13.85 -4.38
C VAL A 207 6.10 14.30 -5.08
N VAL A 208 5.13 13.40 -5.14
CA VAL A 208 3.74 13.65 -5.51
C VAL A 208 2.88 13.92 -4.26
N ASP A 209 1.63 14.37 -4.45
CA ASP A 209 0.71 14.58 -3.33
C ASP A 209 0.30 13.26 -2.66
N ALA A 210 0.62 13.14 -1.38
CA ALA A 210 0.33 11.95 -0.56
C ALA A 210 -1.18 11.66 -0.47
N GLY A 211 -2.00 12.69 -0.30
CA GLY A 211 -3.46 12.54 -0.21
C GLY A 211 -4.09 12.08 -1.51
N GLY A 212 -3.64 12.63 -2.65
CA GLY A 212 -4.06 12.23 -3.98
C GLY A 212 -3.65 10.79 -4.31
N TYR A 213 -2.42 10.42 -3.97
CA TYR A 213 -1.96 9.04 -4.13
C TYR A 213 -2.76 8.07 -3.24
N GLY A 214 -2.94 8.39 -1.97
CA GLY A 214 -3.77 7.59 -1.06
C GLY A 214 -5.20 7.40 -1.56
N LEU A 215 -5.78 8.42 -2.21
CA LEU A 215 -7.11 8.31 -2.83
C LEU A 215 -7.12 7.28 -3.96
N ILE A 216 -6.11 7.26 -4.82
CA ILE A 216 -6.01 6.27 -5.91
C ILE A 216 -5.86 4.86 -5.34
N VAL A 217 -5.06 4.69 -4.30
CA VAL A 217 -4.91 3.40 -3.60
C VAL A 217 -6.25 2.92 -3.06
N ILE A 218 -7.07 3.80 -2.47
CA ILE A 218 -8.44 3.47 -2.02
C ILE A 218 -9.28 2.98 -3.20
N PHE A 219 -9.28 3.71 -4.33
CA PHE A 219 -10.07 3.32 -5.51
C PHE A 219 -9.60 2.00 -6.13
N ALA A 220 -8.31 1.72 -6.13
CA ALA A 220 -7.77 0.44 -6.58
C ALA A 220 -8.27 -0.72 -5.71
N GLY A 221 -8.32 -0.54 -4.39
CA GLY A 221 -8.91 -1.51 -3.46
C GLY A 221 -10.43 -1.71 -3.68
N ILE A 222 -11.16 -0.64 -4.00
CA ILE A 222 -12.59 -0.73 -4.38
C ILE A 222 -12.78 -1.57 -5.65
N VAL A 223 -11.99 -1.29 -6.71
CA VAL A 223 -12.06 -2.03 -7.98
C VAL A 223 -11.72 -3.51 -7.78
N ALA A 224 -10.69 -3.80 -6.97
CA ALA A 224 -10.32 -5.17 -6.61
C ALA A 224 -11.47 -5.92 -5.94
N ALA A 225 -12.12 -5.30 -4.95
CA ALA A 225 -13.24 -5.89 -4.22
C ALA A 225 -14.46 -6.13 -5.14
N LEU A 226 -14.77 -5.19 -6.05
CA LEU A 226 -15.86 -5.32 -7.01
C LEU A 226 -15.62 -6.44 -8.03
N ARG A 227 -14.38 -6.68 -8.43
CA ARG A 227 -14.01 -7.73 -9.39
C ARG A 227 -13.74 -9.07 -8.74
N GLY A 228 -13.48 -9.11 -7.43
CA GLY A 228 -12.97 -10.30 -6.75
C GLY A 228 -11.56 -10.70 -7.23
N GLU A 229 -10.75 -9.74 -7.65
CA GLU A 229 -9.42 -9.92 -8.23
C GLU A 229 -8.38 -9.10 -7.45
N ALA A 230 -7.10 -9.30 -7.76
CA ALA A 230 -6.03 -8.47 -7.23
C ALA A 230 -6.22 -6.98 -7.63
N PRO A 231 -5.80 -6.02 -6.80
CA PRO A 231 -5.84 -4.61 -7.16
C PRO A 231 -5.09 -4.33 -8.46
N PRO A 232 -5.58 -3.37 -9.28
CA PRO A 232 -4.81 -2.93 -10.44
C PRO A 232 -3.43 -2.42 -9.99
N PRO A 233 -2.37 -2.70 -10.77
CA PRO A 233 -1.03 -2.22 -10.43
C PRO A 233 -1.02 -0.69 -10.45
N LEU A 234 -0.50 -0.10 -9.41
CA LEU A 234 -0.28 1.34 -9.29
C LEU A 234 1.22 1.63 -9.30
N GLU A 235 1.58 2.78 -9.85
CA GLU A 235 2.97 3.25 -9.80
C GLU A 235 3.41 3.50 -8.36
N HIS A 236 4.64 3.11 -8.04
CA HIS A 236 5.28 3.44 -6.77
C HIS A 236 5.99 4.78 -6.86
N HIS A 237 5.98 5.54 -5.78
CA HIS A 237 6.60 6.85 -5.71
C HIS A 237 7.71 6.87 -4.67
N ALA A 238 8.85 7.46 -5.02
CA ALA A 238 9.98 7.61 -4.12
C ALA A 238 9.60 8.50 -2.92
N PRO A 239 10.11 8.20 -1.71
CA PRO A 239 9.89 9.00 -0.52
C PRO A 239 10.45 10.42 -0.67
N ALA A 240 9.93 11.35 0.12
CA ALA A 240 10.39 12.73 0.13
C ALA A 240 11.90 12.81 0.42
N ARG A 241 12.62 13.57 -0.40
CA ARG A 241 14.00 13.96 -0.06
C ARG A 241 13.95 14.84 1.19
N ILE A 242 14.93 14.68 2.09
CA ILE A 242 15.05 15.54 3.27
C ILE A 242 15.41 16.94 2.78
N SER A 243 14.41 17.70 2.41
CA SER A 243 14.51 19.14 2.28
C SER A 243 13.66 19.73 3.40
N HIS A 244 14.19 20.69 4.14
CA HIS A 244 13.38 21.50 5.03
C HIS A 244 12.62 22.49 4.13
N PRO A 245 11.38 22.21 3.73
CA PRO A 245 10.62 23.24 3.04
C PRO A 245 10.35 24.32 4.08
N ASP A 246 10.85 25.53 3.83
CA ASP A 246 10.48 26.73 4.56
C ASP A 246 9.00 27.04 4.30
N HIS A 247 8.08 26.43 5.05
CA HIS A 247 6.66 26.71 4.94
C HIS A 247 6.04 27.18 6.24
N ASN A 248 5.10 28.12 6.11
CA ASN A 248 4.39 28.84 7.17
C ASN A 248 3.59 27.93 8.16
N SER A 249 3.47 26.63 7.90
CA SER A 249 2.77 25.69 8.79
C SER A 249 3.63 25.17 9.96
N GLN A 250 4.90 25.58 10.07
CA GLN A 250 5.75 25.30 11.23
C GLN A 250 5.51 26.27 12.40
N THR A 251 4.55 27.19 12.27
CA THR A 251 4.30 28.25 13.25
C THR A 251 3.68 27.70 14.53
N TYR A 252 2.83 26.66 14.45
CA TYR A 252 2.11 26.11 15.56
C TYR A 252 2.56 24.68 15.89
N ARG A 253 2.55 24.38 17.20
CA ARG A 253 3.09 23.12 17.71
C ARG A 253 2.12 21.95 17.66
N PHE A 254 0.83 22.21 17.92
CA PHE A 254 -0.14 21.13 18.10
C PHE A 254 -1.16 21.07 16.97
N CYS A 255 -1.30 19.87 16.39
CA CYS A 255 -2.47 19.50 15.58
C CYS A 255 -3.59 19.09 16.54
N THR A 256 -4.68 19.84 16.55
CA THR A 256 -5.80 19.62 17.47
C THR A 256 -7.05 19.24 16.67
N ASN A 257 -7.58 18.06 16.97
CA ASN A 257 -8.78 17.51 16.34
C ASN A 257 -9.83 17.22 17.42
N PHE A 258 -11.08 17.62 17.21
CA PHE A 258 -12.18 17.27 18.12
C PHE A 258 -13.53 17.31 17.42
N ALA A 259 -14.52 16.68 18.03
CA ALA A 259 -15.91 16.78 17.60
C ALA A 259 -16.73 17.63 18.58
N VAL A 260 -17.73 18.35 18.05
CA VAL A 260 -18.68 19.12 18.84
C VAL A 260 -20.08 18.61 18.51
N THR A 261 -20.81 18.17 19.53
CA THR A 261 -22.19 17.70 19.38
C THR A 261 -23.14 18.68 20.03
N GLY A 262 -24.20 19.08 19.33
CA GLY A 262 -25.15 20.07 19.83
C GLY A 262 -26.38 20.19 18.94
N SER A 263 -27.07 21.31 19.03
CA SER A 263 -28.22 21.64 18.17
C SER A 263 -28.06 23.03 17.58
N GLY A 264 -28.34 23.16 16.28
CA GLY A 264 -28.24 24.44 15.58
C GLY A 264 -26.78 24.90 15.37
N LEU A 265 -25.84 23.97 15.32
CA LEU A 265 -24.43 24.26 15.10
C LEU A 265 -24.21 24.87 13.71
N ALA A 266 -23.37 25.89 13.61
CA ALA A 266 -23.03 26.56 12.37
C ALA A 266 -21.49 26.69 12.24
N ALA A 267 -20.89 25.89 11.39
CA ALA A 267 -19.43 25.84 11.17
C ALA A 267 -18.83 27.24 10.92
N ALA A 268 -19.43 28.00 10.01
CA ALA A 268 -18.92 29.32 9.59
C ALA A 268 -18.82 30.35 10.74
N GLY A 269 -19.64 30.20 11.79
CA GLY A 269 -19.64 31.13 12.93
C GLY A 269 -18.41 31.00 13.84
N HIS A 270 -17.75 29.87 13.83
CA HIS A 270 -16.62 29.56 14.74
C HIS A 270 -15.25 29.68 14.08
N ILE A 271 -15.19 29.67 12.73
CA ILE A 271 -13.95 29.76 11.96
C ILE A 271 -13.10 31.00 12.35
N PRO A 272 -13.65 32.24 12.40
CA PRO A 272 -12.82 33.41 12.73
C PRO A 272 -12.17 33.35 14.11
N ALA A 273 -12.85 32.73 15.09
CA ALA A 273 -12.30 32.59 16.42
C ALA A 273 -11.17 31.56 16.48
N LEU A 274 -11.27 30.48 15.71
CA LEU A 274 -10.21 29.47 15.58
C LEU A 274 -9.03 29.99 14.78
N GLU A 275 -9.26 30.76 13.72
CA GLU A 275 -8.20 31.41 12.91
C GLU A 275 -7.40 32.45 13.72
N ALA A 276 -7.99 33.02 14.76
CA ALA A 276 -7.26 33.89 15.69
C ALA A 276 -6.32 33.12 16.63
N LEU A 277 -6.53 31.82 16.78
CA LEU A 277 -5.75 30.91 17.64
C LEU A 277 -4.74 30.06 16.88
N GLY A 278 -4.90 29.95 15.54
CA GLY A 278 -4.06 29.06 14.77
C GLY A 278 -4.29 29.11 13.26
N ASP A 279 -3.69 28.16 12.56
CA ASP A 279 -3.84 27.98 11.11
C ASP A 279 -4.44 26.60 10.76
N SER A 280 -4.49 26.27 9.46
CA SER A 280 -5.02 25.00 8.96
C SER A 280 -6.43 24.67 9.47
N VAL A 281 -7.23 25.69 9.72
CA VAL A 281 -8.56 25.55 10.33
C VAL A 281 -9.54 24.90 9.36
N LEU A 282 -10.07 23.74 9.75
CA LEU A 282 -11.18 23.06 9.08
C LEU A 282 -12.32 22.86 10.09
N VAL A 283 -13.50 23.36 9.78
CA VAL A 283 -14.72 23.11 10.55
C VAL A 283 -15.77 22.57 9.60
N VAL A 284 -16.08 21.29 9.74
CA VAL A 284 -16.99 20.58 8.82
C VAL A 284 -18.03 19.82 9.62
N GLY A 285 -19.19 19.56 9.02
CA GLY A 285 -20.26 18.82 9.69
C GLY A 285 -21.65 19.37 9.34
N ASP A 286 -22.56 19.30 10.29
CA ASP A 286 -23.96 19.72 10.17
C ASP A 286 -24.45 20.42 11.44
N ALA A 287 -25.77 20.68 11.51
CA ALA A 287 -26.40 21.37 12.65
C ALA A 287 -26.34 20.58 13.97
N HIS A 288 -25.91 19.34 13.96
CA HIS A 288 -25.89 18.46 15.13
C HIS A 288 -24.49 18.02 15.53
N THR A 289 -23.56 17.93 14.56
CA THR A 289 -22.20 17.48 14.79
C THR A 289 -21.24 18.25 13.91
N LEU A 290 -20.22 18.87 14.51
CA LEU A 290 -19.09 19.47 13.83
C LEU A 290 -17.83 18.66 14.14
N LYS A 291 -16.97 18.51 13.16
CA LYS A 291 -15.56 18.11 13.33
C LYS A 291 -14.70 19.34 13.13
N VAL A 292 -13.81 19.57 14.08
CA VAL A 292 -12.86 20.68 14.07
C VAL A 292 -11.46 20.13 13.96
N HIS A 293 -10.67 20.73 13.09
CA HIS A 293 -9.23 20.55 12.97
C HIS A 293 -8.59 21.93 12.96
N VAL A 294 -7.53 22.11 13.75
CA VAL A 294 -6.78 23.38 13.84
C VAL A 294 -5.35 23.09 14.30
N HIS A 295 -4.38 23.78 13.70
CA HIS A 295 -3.03 23.84 14.24
C HIS A 295 -2.92 25.04 15.16
N THR A 296 -2.55 24.83 16.43
CA THR A 296 -2.53 25.88 17.45
C THR A 296 -1.50 25.56 18.55
N ASP A 297 -1.02 26.59 19.23
CA ASP A 297 -0.22 26.40 20.46
C ASP A 297 -1.10 26.27 21.71
N GLU A 298 -2.41 26.54 21.57
CA GLU A 298 -3.36 26.63 22.68
C GLU A 298 -4.60 25.73 22.45
N PRO A 299 -4.45 24.37 22.47
CA PRO A 299 -5.55 23.43 22.22
C PRO A 299 -6.77 23.64 23.14
N GLU A 300 -6.54 24.03 24.39
CA GLU A 300 -7.59 24.29 25.37
C GLU A 300 -8.44 25.50 24.98
N LEU A 301 -7.83 26.56 24.44
CA LEU A 301 -8.56 27.74 23.95
C LEU A 301 -9.35 27.41 22.69
N ALA A 302 -8.80 26.57 21.81
CA ALA A 302 -9.52 26.12 20.61
C ALA A 302 -10.80 25.34 20.96
N THR A 303 -10.74 24.43 21.94
CA THR A 303 -11.94 23.73 22.43
C THR A 303 -12.90 24.67 23.17
N ALA A 304 -12.39 25.66 23.90
CA ALA A 304 -13.19 26.63 24.64
C ALA A 304 -14.05 27.54 23.73
N VAL A 305 -13.71 27.69 22.45
CA VAL A 305 -14.55 28.40 21.45
C VAL A 305 -15.97 27.84 21.41
N PHE A 306 -16.15 26.56 21.73
CA PHE A 306 -17.45 25.88 21.72
C PHE A 306 -18.13 25.78 23.08
N THR A 307 -17.57 26.44 24.12
CA THR A 307 -18.19 26.46 25.46
C THR A 307 -19.58 27.09 25.40
N GLY A 308 -20.58 26.34 25.84
CA GLY A 308 -21.99 26.78 25.80
C GLY A 308 -22.67 26.63 24.44
N VAL A 309 -21.97 26.14 23.41
CA VAL A 309 -22.49 25.88 22.06
C VAL A 309 -22.82 24.41 21.88
N GLY A 310 -21.96 23.52 22.36
CA GLY A 310 -22.12 22.07 22.28
C GLY A 310 -21.16 21.34 23.19
N GLU A 311 -21.28 20.01 23.20
CA GLU A 311 -20.40 19.12 23.95
C GLU A 311 -19.18 18.75 23.09
N VAL A 312 -17.97 19.02 23.60
CA VAL A 312 -16.71 18.64 22.95
C VAL A 312 -16.39 17.18 23.28
N SER A 313 -16.07 16.41 22.26
CA SER A 313 -15.71 14.99 22.35
C SER A 313 -14.63 14.63 21.33
N HIS A 314 -14.09 13.39 21.41
CA HIS A 314 -13.07 12.89 20.49
C HIS A 314 -11.88 13.85 20.35
N LEU A 315 -11.46 14.45 21.46
CA LEU A 315 -10.28 15.33 21.47
C LEU A 315 -9.02 14.49 21.23
N ASP A 316 -8.28 14.89 20.24
CA ASP A 316 -6.98 14.34 19.87
C ASP A 316 -6.02 15.49 19.62
N VAL A 317 -4.91 15.50 20.35
CA VAL A 317 -3.88 16.54 20.28
C VAL A 317 -2.54 15.89 20.01
N SER A 318 -1.96 16.19 18.85
CA SER A 318 -0.67 15.65 18.44
C SER A 318 0.37 16.76 18.38
N ASP A 319 1.57 16.51 18.91
CA ASP A 319 2.71 17.43 18.84
C ASP A 319 3.41 17.26 17.49
N MET A 320 3.11 18.13 16.53
CA MET A 320 3.68 18.10 15.18
C MET A 320 5.20 18.30 15.19
N HIS A 321 5.73 19.13 16.08
CA HIS A 321 7.18 19.32 16.20
C HIS A 321 7.87 18.03 16.66
N ALA A 322 7.25 17.29 17.58
CA ALA A 322 7.75 15.98 18.02
C ALA A 322 7.66 14.94 16.89
N GLN A 323 6.55 14.93 16.13
CA GLN A 323 6.37 14.03 14.97
C GLN A 323 7.41 14.31 13.88
N VAL A 324 7.59 15.58 13.50
CA VAL A 324 8.63 15.99 12.52
C VAL A 324 10.03 15.64 13.03
N ALA A 325 10.34 15.93 14.32
CA ALA A 325 11.62 15.58 14.92
C ALA A 325 11.85 14.06 14.95
N GLN A 326 10.82 13.29 15.28
CA GLN A 326 10.89 11.83 15.26
C GLN A 326 11.05 11.29 13.84
N ARG A 327 10.36 11.87 12.85
CA ARG A 327 10.53 11.52 11.44
C ARG A 327 11.94 11.84 10.97
N ILE A 328 12.46 13.05 11.26
CA ILE A 328 13.84 13.42 10.97
C ILE A 328 14.81 12.45 11.68
N ALA A 329 14.58 12.12 12.96
CA ALA A 329 15.39 11.17 13.71
C ALA A 329 15.32 9.76 13.10
N THR A 330 14.16 9.30 12.66
CA THR A 330 13.97 8.01 11.98
C THR A 330 14.67 8.01 10.63
N LEU A 331 14.51 9.07 9.85
CA LEU A 331 15.21 9.26 8.59
C LEU A 331 16.73 9.41 8.81
N THR A 332 17.16 10.14 9.87
CA THR A 332 18.57 10.33 10.23
C THR A 332 19.15 9.07 10.87
N ALA A 333 18.40 8.32 11.70
CA ALA A 333 18.81 7.02 12.24
C ALA A 333 18.90 5.95 11.12
N SER A 334 18.08 6.07 10.10
CA SER A 334 18.28 5.34 8.84
C SER A 334 19.54 5.81 8.10
N PHE A 335 20.01 7.05 8.36
CA PHE A 335 21.28 7.61 7.89
C PHE A 335 22.44 7.44 8.88
N GLU A 336 22.19 7.00 10.14
CA GLU A 336 23.26 6.53 10.98
C GLU A 336 23.76 5.19 10.43
N THR A 337 24.55 5.36 9.34
CA THR A 337 25.87 4.81 9.25
C THR A 337 25.99 3.39 8.73
N HIS A 338 25.18 2.99 7.82
CA HIS A 338 25.69 1.97 6.93
C HIS A 338 26.30 2.66 5.71
N ARG A 339 27.59 2.54 5.52
CA ARG A 339 28.23 3.01 4.28
C ARG A 339 27.61 2.32 3.09
N CYS A 340 27.29 1.04 3.23
CA CYS A 340 26.64 0.23 2.22
C CYS A 340 25.47 -0.58 2.79
N GLY A 341 24.36 -0.61 2.07
CA GLY A 341 23.23 -1.51 2.31
C GLY A 341 22.98 -2.45 1.15
N VAL A 342 22.12 -3.44 1.36
CA VAL A 342 21.72 -4.40 0.33
C VAL A 342 20.22 -4.30 0.09
N LEU A 343 19.82 -4.32 -1.19
CA LEU A 343 18.45 -4.54 -1.63
C LEU A 343 18.34 -5.92 -2.29
N ALA A 344 17.53 -6.82 -1.72
CA ALA A 344 17.27 -8.14 -2.28
C ALA A 344 15.85 -8.20 -2.87
N VAL A 345 15.72 -8.68 -4.11
CA VAL A 345 14.41 -8.97 -4.71
C VAL A 345 13.98 -10.35 -4.27
N VAL A 346 12.77 -10.46 -3.69
CA VAL A 346 12.27 -11.70 -3.10
C VAL A 346 10.85 -12.02 -3.55
N ALA A 347 10.49 -13.30 -3.47
CA ALA A 347 9.11 -13.79 -3.58
C ALA A 347 8.91 -14.85 -2.49
N GLY A 348 8.00 -14.56 -1.57
CA GLY A 348 7.71 -15.37 -0.40
C GLY A 348 8.06 -14.65 0.91
N PRO A 349 7.11 -14.59 1.86
CA PRO A 349 7.27 -13.81 3.09
C PRO A 349 8.42 -14.32 3.96
N GLY A 350 8.61 -15.65 4.08
CA GLY A 350 9.68 -16.22 4.88
C GLY A 350 11.07 -16.00 4.26
N ILE A 351 11.18 -16.00 2.92
CA ILE A 351 12.44 -15.60 2.26
C ILE A 351 12.76 -14.13 2.58
N GLY A 352 11.75 -13.26 2.56
CA GLY A 352 11.93 -11.86 2.98
C GLY A 352 12.47 -11.74 4.40
N GLU A 353 11.91 -12.51 5.35
CA GLU A 353 12.39 -12.53 6.73
C GLU A 353 13.85 -13.01 6.84
N LEU A 354 14.25 -14.01 6.06
CA LEU A 354 15.64 -14.48 6.02
C LEU A 354 16.59 -13.37 5.56
N PHE A 355 16.28 -12.66 4.47
CA PHE A 355 17.10 -11.53 4.00
C PHE A 355 17.14 -10.38 5.02
N MET A 356 15.99 -10.05 5.62
CA MET A 356 15.94 -9.00 6.66
C MET A 356 16.77 -9.38 7.91
N SER A 357 16.81 -10.64 8.29
CA SER A 357 17.65 -11.11 9.41
C SER A 357 19.15 -10.95 9.16
N LEU A 358 19.56 -10.91 7.89
CA LEU A 358 20.93 -10.62 7.46
C LEU A 358 21.21 -9.12 7.27
N GLY A 359 20.23 -8.25 7.59
CA GLY A 359 20.38 -6.80 7.46
C GLY A 359 20.11 -6.27 6.05
N ALA A 360 19.60 -7.08 5.12
CA ALA A 360 19.22 -6.63 3.80
C ALA A 360 17.81 -6.02 3.79
N ALA A 361 17.60 -4.95 3.06
CA ALA A 361 16.29 -4.49 2.66
C ALA A 361 15.70 -5.44 1.60
N VAL A 362 14.39 -5.62 1.59
CA VAL A 362 13.71 -6.52 0.66
C VAL A 362 12.72 -5.79 -0.22
N LEU A 363 12.67 -6.19 -1.49
CA LEU A 363 11.68 -5.77 -2.46
C LEU A 363 10.87 -7.00 -2.88
N ASP A 364 9.56 -6.98 -2.64
CA ASP A 364 8.67 -8.05 -3.14
C ASP A 364 8.57 -7.98 -4.67
N GLY A 365 9.11 -8.98 -5.34
CA GLY A 365 9.06 -9.12 -6.79
C GLY A 365 7.78 -9.78 -7.32
N GLY A 366 6.83 -10.06 -6.43
CA GLY A 366 5.59 -10.77 -6.72
C GLY A 366 5.82 -12.26 -7.07
N PRO A 367 4.77 -12.99 -7.43
CA PRO A 367 4.83 -14.43 -7.66
C PRO A 367 5.80 -14.86 -8.78
N THR A 368 6.08 -13.96 -9.72
CA THR A 368 6.98 -14.22 -10.86
C THR A 368 8.38 -13.67 -10.68
N LEU A 369 8.66 -13.06 -9.55
CA LEU A 369 9.93 -12.41 -9.22
C LEU A 369 10.38 -11.49 -10.38
N ASN A 370 9.55 -10.51 -10.74
CA ASN A 370 9.79 -9.64 -11.88
C ASN A 370 9.34 -8.19 -11.63
N PRO A 371 9.99 -7.50 -10.66
CA PRO A 371 9.72 -6.10 -10.40
C PRO A 371 10.13 -5.23 -11.58
N SER A 372 9.44 -4.11 -11.77
CA SER A 372 9.81 -3.11 -12.76
C SER A 372 11.09 -2.36 -12.36
N THR A 373 11.75 -1.72 -13.33
CA THR A 373 12.89 -0.82 -13.07
C THR A 373 12.55 0.26 -12.05
N TYR A 374 11.29 0.70 -12.06
CA TYR A 374 10.83 1.76 -11.16
C TYR A 374 10.68 1.27 -9.71
N GLU A 375 10.13 0.07 -9.50
CA GLU A 375 10.05 -0.55 -8.17
C GLU A 375 11.46 -0.80 -7.59
N LEU A 376 12.39 -1.24 -8.44
CA LEU A 376 13.79 -1.39 -8.05
C LEU A 376 14.43 -0.06 -7.67
N LEU A 377 14.17 1.01 -8.43
CA LEU A 377 14.68 2.34 -8.12
C LEU A 377 14.11 2.85 -6.79
N ALA A 378 12.80 2.67 -6.53
CA ALA A 378 12.17 3.02 -5.27
C ALA A 378 12.80 2.22 -4.11
N GLY A 379 12.94 0.90 -4.24
CA GLY A 379 13.60 0.07 -3.23
C GLY A 379 15.05 0.48 -2.96
N ILE A 380 15.83 0.84 -3.98
CA ILE A 380 17.19 1.36 -3.81
C ILE A 380 17.19 2.64 -2.96
N HIS A 381 16.22 3.54 -3.20
CA HIS A 381 16.12 4.78 -2.43
C HIS A 381 15.72 4.55 -0.97
N GLU A 382 14.93 3.51 -0.69
CA GLU A 382 14.50 3.15 0.67
C GLU A 382 15.63 2.54 1.52
N VAL A 383 16.65 1.95 0.89
CA VAL A 383 17.83 1.44 1.63
C VAL A 383 18.53 2.59 2.37
N ALA A 384 18.67 2.45 3.68
CA ALA A 384 19.29 3.46 4.55
C ALA A 384 20.82 3.46 4.47
N ALA A 385 21.37 3.71 3.27
CA ALA A 385 22.80 3.78 3.00
C ALA A 385 23.10 4.69 1.80
N GLU A 386 24.29 5.26 1.75
CA GLU A 386 24.76 6.06 0.61
C GLU A 386 25.11 5.20 -0.60
N GLU A 387 25.63 4.01 -0.35
CA GLU A 387 25.99 3.02 -1.36
C GLU A 387 25.06 1.80 -1.22
N VAL A 388 24.65 1.19 -2.33
CA VAL A 388 23.72 0.05 -2.32
C VAL A 388 24.20 -1.08 -3.22
N VAL A 389 24.15 -2.31 -2.72
CA VAL A 389 24.29 -3.50 -3.56
C VAL A 389 22.90 -4.09 -3.81
N VAL A 390 22.57 -4.33 -5.06
CA VAL A 390 21.31 -4.98 -5.45
C VAL A 390 21.56 -6.44 -5.76
N LEU A 391 20.75 -7.33 -5.13
CA LEU A 391 20.66 -8.76 -5.39
C LEU A 391 19.34 -9.05 -6.16
N PRO A 392 19.37 -9.19 -7.49
CA PRO A 392 18.19 -9.38 -8.31
C PRO A 392 17.48 -10.72 -8.08
N ASN A 393 18.22 -11.75 -7.68
CA ASN A 393 17.75 -13.12 -7.36
C ASN A 393 16.98 -13.82 -8.51
N SER A 394 17.09 -13.29 -9.71
CA SER A 394 16.52 -13.84 -10.94
C SER A 394 17.27 -13.30 -12.16
N PRO A 395 17.56 -14.15 -13.17
CA PRO A 395 18.16 -13.69 -14.43
C PRO A 395 17.33 -12.61 -15.14
N ASN A 396 16.01 -12.66 -14.98
CA ASN A 396 15.08 -11.74 -15.64
C ASN A 396 15.13 -10.32 -15.04
N VAL A 397 15.58 -10.18 -13.80
CA VAL A 397 15.60 -8.90 -13.06
C VAL A 397 16.94 -8.16 -13.25
N ILE A 398 18.01 -8.85 -13.64
CA ILE A 398 19.36 -8.26 -13.71
C ILE A 398 19.37 -6.98 -14.55
N MET A 399 18.83 -7.02 -15.77
CA MET A 399 18.81 -5.85 -16.67
C MET A 399 17.98 -4.68 -16.10
N ALA A 400 16.86 -4.99 -15.44
CA ALA A 400 16.03 -3.97 -14.81
C ALA A 400 16.75 -3.36 -13.59
N ALA A 401 17.47 -4.16 -12.82
CA ALA A 401 18.29 -3.70 -11.70
C ALA A 401 19.48 -2.83 -12.14
N GLU A 402 20.18 -3.22 -13.22
CA GLU A 402 21.23 -2.41 -13.84
C GLU A 402 20.69 -1.06 -14.32
N ARG A 403 19.50 -1.08 -14.94
CA ARG A 403 18.88 0.16 -15.38
C ARG A 403 18.41 1.04 -14.21
N ALA A 404 17.90 0.46 -13.12
CA ALA A 404 17.57 1.20 -11.90
C ALA A 404 18.84 1.80 -11.24
N ALA A 405 19.94 1.05 -11.24
CA ALA A 405 21.24 1.54 -10.74
C ALA A 405 21.74 2.77 -11.51
N GLU A 406 21.61 2.77 -12.86
CA GLU A 406 21.97 3.93 -13.70
C GLU A 406 21.12 5.18 -13.44
N LEU A 407 19.86 4.99 -13.01
CA LEU A 407 18.90 6.08 -12.76
C LEU A 407 18.95 6.59 -11.32
N SER A 408 19.65 5.88 -10.42
CA SER A 408 19.74 6.23 -9.01
C SER A 408 20.77 7.34 -8.76
N ASP A 409 20.46 8.23 -7.84
CA ASP A 409 21.41 9.22 -7.32
C ASP A 409 22.42 8.61 -6.31
N LYS A 410 22.18 7.38 -5.83
CA LYS A 410 23.11 6.64 -4.95
C LYS A 410 24.15 5.89 -5.77
N HIS A 411 25.27 5.54 -5.12
CA HIS A 411 26.25 4.65 -5.73
C HIS A 411 25.73 3.21 -5.64
N VAL A 412 25.25 2.66 -6.76
CA VAL A 412 24.59 1.35 -6.81
C VAL A 412 25.41 0.36 -7.63
N LEU A 413 25.64 -0.83 -7.07
CA LEU A 413 26.24 -1.96 -7.78
C LEU A 413 25.27 -3.16 -7.80
N VAL A 414 25.15 -3.80 -8.96
CA VAL A 414 24.37 -5.01 -9.11
C VAL A 414 25.28 -6.24 -9.00
N VAL A 415 24.93 -7.16 -8.13
CA VAL A 415 25.54 -8.48 -8.02
C VAL A 415 24.57 -9.49 -8.61
N GLY A 416 24.90 -10.07 -9.75
CA GLY A 416 24.03 -10.87 -10.59
C GLY A 416 23.63 -12.23 -9.97
N SER A 417 23.05 -12.24 -8.78
CA SER A 417 22.43 -13.42 -8.18
C SER A 417 21.27 -13.91 -9.06
N ARG A 418 21.28 -15.20 -9.39
CA ARG A 418 20.37 -15.80 -10.37
C ARG A 418 19.18 -16.53 -9.74
N SER A 419 19.22 -16.72 -8.41
CA SER A 419 18.18 -17.37 -7.63
C SER A 419 18.17 -16.83 -6.20
N GLN A 420 17.05 -16.96 -5.51
CA GLN A 420 16.88 -16.41 -4.15
C GLN A 420 17.81 -17.08 -3.13
N GLN A 421 17.98 -18.39 -3.23
CA GLN A 421 18.89 -19.15 -2.35
C GLN A 421 20.36 -18.77 -2.59
N ALA A 422 20.77 -18.51 -3.83
CA ALA A 422 22.11 -18.00 -4.11
C ALA A 422 22.29 -16.56 -3.58
N GLY A 423 21.28 -15.72 -3.75
CA GLY A 423 21.30 -14.37 -3.19
C GLY A 423 21.35 -14.34 -1.67
N LEU A 424 20.71 -15.30 -1.02
CA LEU A 424 20.75 -15.43 0.44
C LEU A 424 22.19 -15.74 0.91
N ALA A 425 22.84 -16.73 0.30
CA ALA A 425 24.25 -17.04 0.58
C ALA A 425 25.18 -15.83 0.31
N ALA A 426 24.95 -15.09 -0.78
CA ALA A 426 25.69 -13.86 -1.04
C ALA A 426 25.44 -12.78 0.04
N ALA A 427 24.20 -12.65 0.54
CA ALA A 427 23.85 -11.65 1.55
C ALA A 427 24.56 -11.87 2.91
N VAL A 428 24.96 -13.10 3.23
CA VAL A 428 25.76 -13.41 4.43
C VAL A 428 27.09 -12.65 4.43
N ALA A 429 27.65 -12.35 3.26
CA ALA A 429 28.91 -11.61 3.12
C ALA A 429 28.74 -10.08 3.29
N LEU A 430 27.56 -9.57 3.66
CA LEU A 430 27.35 -8.15 3.89
C LEU A 430 28.13 -7.64 5.11
N ASP A 431 28.96 -6.64 4.89
CA ASP A 431 29.53 -5.79 5.94
C ASP A 431 29.06 -4.34 5.71
N PRO A 432 28.14 -3.82 6.53
CA PRO A 432 27.61 -2.47 6.36
C PRO A 432 28.65 -1.35 6.48
N GLY A 433 29.82 -1.60 7.06
CA GLY A 433 30.95 -0.66 7.18
C GLY A 433 31.80 -0.58 5.91
N HIS A 434 31.73 -1.57 5.03
CA HIS A 434 32.46 -1.62 3.77
C HIS A 434 31.74 -0.83 2.67
N SER A 435 32.47 -0.49 1.59
CA SER A 435 31.90 0.13 0.39
C SER A 435 31.04 -0.87 -0.40
N ALA A 436 30.18 -0.36 -1.30
CA ALA A 436 29.45 -1.21 -2.23
C ALA A 436 30.40 -2.06 -3.09
N ALA A 437 31.55 -1.54 -3.47
CA ALA A 437 32.53 -2.27 -4.26
C ALA A 437 33.15 -3.47 -3.50
N GLU A 438 33.49 -3.29 -2.22
CA GLU A 438 34.01 -4.34 -1.35
C GLU A 438 32.96 -5.41 -1.07
N ASN A 439 31.73 -4.99 -0.71
CA ASN A 439 30.62 -5.90 -0.51
C ASN A 439 30.25 -6.67 -1.78
N ALA A 440 30.17 -5.99 -2.92
CA ALA A 440 29.87 -6.65 -4.20
C ALA A 440 30.97 -7.65 -4.61
N ALA A 441 32.21 -7.40 -4.27
CA ALA A 441 33.30 -8.34 -4.52
C ALA A 441 33.17 -9.59 -3.63
N ALA A 442 32.94 -9.42 -2.33
CA ALA A 442 32.74 -10.52 -1.38
C ALA A 442 31.51 -11.36 -1.75
N MET A 443 30.41 -10.70 -2.10
CA MET A 443 29.19 -11.39 -2.54
C MET A 443 29.36 -12.17 -3.83
N ARG A 444 30.11 -11.63 -4.82
CA ARG A 444 30.42 -12.38 -6.04
C ARG A 444 31.31 -13.59 -5.76
N GLU A 445 32.25 -13.48 -4.84
CA GLU A 445 33.07 -14.60 -4.41
C GLU A 445 32.20 -15.69 -3.74
N ALA A 446 31.33 -15.32 -2.81
CA ALA A 446 30.39 -16.26 -2.19
C ALA A 446 29.54 -17.00 -3.24
N LEU A 447 29.03 -16.30 -4.26
CA LEU A 447 28.27 -16.92 -5.34
C LEU A 447 29.06 -17.98 -6.13
N THR A 448 30.38 -17.97 -6.13
CA THR A 448 31.21 -18.99 -6.82
C THR A 448 31.28 -20.32 -6.06
N HIS A 449 30.98 -20.31 -4.77
CA HIS A 449 31.05 -21.49 -3.89
C HIS A 449 29.71 -22.17 -3.66
N VAL A 450 28.60 -21.52 -4.07
CA VAL A 450 27.24 -22.03 -3.85
C VAL A 450 26.73 -22.72 -5.10
N ARG A 451 26.36 -23.99 -4.97
CA ARG A 451 25.57 -24.73 -5.97
C ARG A 451 24.09 -24.60 -5.64
N THR A 452 23.26 -24.48 -6.66
CA THR A 452 21.83 -24.26 -6.45
C THR A 452 20.98 -25.30 -7.14
N GLY A 453 19.85 -25.64 -6.50
CA GLY A 453 18.83 -26.49 -7.07
C GLY A 453 17.43 -25.99 -6.71
N TRP A 454 16.47 -26.52 -7.42
CA TRP A 454 15.05 -26.29 -7.09
C TRP A 454 14.18 -27.46 -7.51
N VAL A 455 13.03 -27.60 -6.85
CA VAL A 455 11.95 -28.52 -7.25
C VAL A 455 10.65 -27.72 -7.33
N ALA A 456 9.94 -27.87 -8.42
CA ALA A 456 8.72 -27.14 -8.71
C ALA A 456 7.68 -27.99 -9.45
N PRO A 457 6.39 -27.62 -9.44
CA PRO A 457 5.41 -28.19 -10.36
C PRO A 457 5.69 -27.71 -11.79
N ALA A 458 5.61 -28.61 -12.76
CA ALA A 458 5.75 -28.27 -14.16
C ALA A 458 4.61 -27.33 -14.61
N ALA A 459 4.94 -26.12 -15.05
CA ALA A 459 3.96 -25.14 -15.53
C ALA A 459 3.47 -25.44 -16.96
N ARG A 460 4.17 -26.28 -17.71
CA ARG A 460 3.86 -26.69 -19.09
C ARG A 460 4.29 -28.13 -19.35
N GLU A 461 3.72 -28.73 -20.39
CA GLU A 461 4.16 -30.05 -20.83
C GLU A 461 5.56 -29.98 -21.45
N ASP A 462 6.34 -31.03 -21.23
CA ASP A 462 7.64 -31.16 -21.87
C ASP A 462 7.48 -31.54 -23.35
N PRO A 463 8.11 -30.84 -24.30
CA PRO A 463 8.04 -31.18 -25.74
C PRO A 463 8.54 -32.59 -26.07
N GLU A 464 9.42 -33.15 -25.23
CA GLU A 464 9.96 -34.52 -25.39
C GLU A 464 9.15 -35.56 -24.61
N GLY A 465 8.07 -35.14 -23.92
CA GLY A 465 7.15 -36.02 -23.19
C GLY A 465 7.70 -36.60 -21.88
N ARG A 466 8.73 -35.99 -21.30
CA ARG A 466 9.37 -36.45 -20.05
C ARG A 466 8.47 -36.21 -18.82
N TYR A 467 7.68 -35.13 -18.81
CA TYR A 467 6.76 -34.77 -17.73
C TYR A 467 5.53 -34.02 -18.24
N ARG A 468 4.46 -34.04 -17.44
CA ARG A 468 3.20 -33.34 -17.70
C ARG A 468 3.03 -32.14 -16.76
N ILE A 469 2.06 -31.26 -17.08
CA ILE A 469 1.67 -30.15 -16.21
C ILE A 469 1.33 -30.67 -14.81
N GLY A 470 1.90 -30.03 -13.79
CA GLY A 470 1.70 -30.37 -12.37
C GLY A 470 2.59 -31.48 -11.83
N GLU A 471 3.27 -32.27 -12.66
CA GLU A 471 4.30 -33.20 -12.20
C GLU A 471 5.54 -32.47 -11.69
N ALA A 472 6.28 -33.08 -10.79
CA ALA A 472 7.51 -32.49 -10.27
C ALA A 472 8.57 -32.36 -11.35
N VAL A 473 9.28 -31.25 -11.34
CA VAL A 473 10.51 -31.02 -12.11
C VAL A 473 11.58 -30.51 -11.17
N GLY A 474 12.80 -31.01 -11.31
CA GLY A 474 13.94 -30.65 -10.48
C GLY A 474 15.15 -30.28 -11.31
N SER A 475 15.84 -29.23 -10.85
CA SER A 475 17.03 -28.69 -11.50
C SER A 475 18.19 -28.57 -10.53
N VAL A 476 19.40 -28.72 -11.04
CA VAL A 476 20.66 -28.42 -10.36
C VAL A 476 21.51 -27.58 -11.32
N ASP A 477 22.02 -26.45 -10.83
CA ASP A 477 22.89 -25.53 -11.59
C ASP A 477 22.29 -25.15 -12.97
N ASP A 478 20.98 -24.78 -12.97
CA ASP A 478 20.17 -24.43 -14.16
C ASP A 478 19.92 -25.62 -15.13
N GLN A 479 20.32 -26.83 -14.81
CA GLN A 479 20.07 -28.01 -15.65
C GLN A 479 18.95 -28.88 -15.08
N LEU A 480 17.98 -29.25 -15.90
CA LEU A 480 16.90 -30.16 -15.52
C LEU A 480 17.50 -31.58 -15.33
N VAL A 481 17.39 -32.11 -14.10
CA VAL A 481 18.03 -33.38 -13.73
C VAL A 481 17.03 -34.49 -13.33
N ALA A 482 15.83 -34.13 -12.91
CA ALA A 482 14.83 -35.08 -12.45
C ALA A 482 13.41 -34.59 -12.72
N TRP A 483 12.45 -35.53 -12.87
CA TRP A 483 11.03 -35.22 -13.07
C TRP A 483 10.12 -36.39 -12.65
N GLY A 484 8.83 -36.09 -12.49
CA GLY A 484 7.77 -37.06 -12.23
C GLY A 484 7.26 -37.05 -10.79
N ASP A 485 7.57 -38.06 -9.99
CA ASP A 485 7.14 -38.13 -8.59
C ASP A 485 7.89 -37.10 -7.73
N PRO A 486 7.19 -36.32 -6.90
CA PRO A 486 7.81 -35.23 -6.13
C PRO A 486 8.92 -35.68 -5.19
N GLU A 487 8.72 -36.77 -4.44
CA GLU A 487 9.70 -37.27 -3.46
C GLU A 487 10.96 -37.77 -4.17
N ARG A 488 10.79 -38.56 -5.25
CA ARG A 488 11.92 -39.06 -6.03
C ARG A 488 12.68 -37.95 -6.72
N THR A 489 11.96 -36.92 -7.22
CA THR A 489 12.56 -35.73 -7.85
C THR A 489 13.39 -34.97 -6.82
N LEU A 490 12.84 -34.72 -5.61
CA LEU A 490 13.57 -34.05 -4.55
C LEU A 490 14.80 -34.86 -4.10
N ALA A 491 14.67 -36.18 -3.92
CA ALA A 491 15.78 -37.04 -3.57
C ALA A 491 16.92 -37.02 -4.59
N ALA A 492 16.59 -36.99 -5.88
CA ALA A 492 17.57 -36.89 -6.95
C ALA A 492 18.31 -35.56 -6.94
N VAL A 493 17.60 -34.44 -6.74
CA VAL A 493 18.21 -33.09 -6.65
C VAL A 493 19.09 -32.99 -5.42
N LEU A 494 18.63 -33.40 -4.24
CA LEU A 494 19.40 -33.41 -2.99
C LEU A 494 20.65 -34.28 -3.12
N GLY A 495 20.55 -35.48 -3.69
CA GLY A 495 21.69 -36.36 -3.89
C GLY A 495 22.78 -35.76 -4.81
N LEU A 496 22.38 -35.02 -5.84
CA LEU A 496 23.33 -34.33 -6.74
C LEU A 496 23.97 -33.09 -6.12
N LEU A 497 23.22 -32.37 -5.28
CA LEU A 497 23.73 -31.19 -4.57
C LEU A 497 24.65 -31.59 -3.42
N ALA A 498 24.37 -32.70 -2.75
CA ALA A 498 25.15 -33.21 -1.62
C ALA A 498 26.58 -33.66 -2.01
N ASP A 499 26.85 -33.88 -3.28
CA ASP A 499 28.17 -34.32 -3.75
C ASP A 499 29.21 -33.22 -3.55
N GLY A 500 30.05 -33.40 -2.53
CA GLY A 500 31.10 -32.45 -2.14
C GLY A 500 30.65 -31.30 -1.24
N ALA A 501 29.38 -31.28 -0.80
CA ALA A 501 28.84 -30.28 0.10
C ALA A 501 28.95 -30.68 1.58
N GLU A 502 29.17 -29.69 2.45
CA GLU A 502 29.13 -29.83 3.90
C GLU A 502 27.75 -29.46 4.45
N LEU A 503 27.05 -28.50 3.82
CA LEU A 503 25.74 -27.97 4.21
C LEU A 503 24.76 -27.95 3.03
N LEU A 504 23.51 -28.32 3.30
CA LEU A 504 22.36 -28.14 2.41
C LEU A 504 21.32 -27.25 3.08
N THR A 505 21.19 -26.03 2.58
CA THR A 505 20.10 -25.13 2.97
C THR A 505 18.88 -25.38 2.09
N CYS A 506 17.76 -25.71 2.72
CA CYS A 506 16.51 -26.12 2.06
C CYS A 506 15.37 -25.19 2.47
N ILE A 507 14.82 -24.46 1.51
CA ILE A 507 13.76 -23.46 1.73
C ILE A 507 12.46 -24.01 1.15
N GLU A 508 11.50 -24.28 2.03
CA GLU A 508 10.18 -24.84 1.69
C GLU A 508 9.24 -23.74 1.18
N GLY A 509 8.60 -24.00 0.04
CA GLY A 509 7.63 -23.11 -0.58
C GLY A 509 6.19 -23.56 -0.38
N ASP A 510 5.27 -22.74 -0.88
CA ASP A 510 3.85 -22.98 -0.78
C ASP A 510 3.44 -24.29 -1.48
N GLY A 511 2.64 -25.11 -0.76
CA GLY A 511 2.08 -26.34 -1.31
C GLY A 511 3.10 -27.42 -1.61
N ALA A 512 4.29 -27.41 -0.98
CA ALA A 512 5.29 -28.45 -1.12
C ALA A 512 4.70 -29.82 -0.73
N PRO A 513 4.69 -30.82 -1.64
CA PRO A 513 4.04 -32.11 -1.38
C PRO A 513 4.88 -33.05 -0.50
N VAL A 514 6.15 -32.72 -0.27
CA VAL A 514 7.07 -33.47 0.59
C VAL A 514 7.34 -32.62 1.84
N ALA A 515 7.00 -33.13 3.01
CA ALA A 515 7.22 -32.45 4.29
C ALA A 515 8.72 -32.33 4.64
N ALA A 516 9.09 -31.33 5.44
CA ALA A 516 10.47 -31.05 5.83
C ALA A 516 11.18 -32.25 6.52
N GLU A 517 10.48 -32.95 7.41
CA GLU A 517 11.05 -34.15 8.10
C GLU A 517 11.37 -35.26 7.10
N ARG A 518 10.55 -35.37 6.04
CA ARG A 518 10.79 -36.34 4.98
C ARG A 518 11.94 -35.90 4.09
N ALA A 519 12.02 -34.62 3.76
CA ALA A 519 13.12 -34.05 2.98
C ALA A 519 14.48 -34.23 3.70
N ALA A 520 14.53 -33.99 5.02
CA ALA A 520 15.71 -34.27 5.84
C ALA A 520 16.17 -35.75 5.77
N GLY A 521 15.22 -36.68 5.73
CA GLY A 521 15.51 -38.11 5.58
C GLY A 521 15.99 -38.53 4.18
N LEU A 522 15.97 -37.62 3.20
CA LEU A 522 16.48 -37.87 1.85
C LEU A 522 17.92 -37.33 1.65
N VAL A 523 18.44 -36.57 2.61
CA VAL A 523 19.81 -36.02 2.56
C VAL A 523 20.80 -37.16 2.85
N PRO A 524 21.90 -37.30 2.09
CA PRO A 524 22.95 -38.28 2.35
C PRO A 524 23.62 -38.09 3.72
N ASP A 525 24.06 -39.19 4.33
CA ASP A 525 24.80 -39.15 5.59
C ASP A 525 26.06 -38.30 5.48
N GLY A 526 26.28 -37.47 6.49
CA GLY A 526 27.48 -36.62 6.60
C GLY A 526 27.33 -35.21 6.05
N VAL A 527 26.17 -34.82 5.49
CA VAL A 527 25.85 -33.45 5.07
C VAL A 527 24.84 -32.87 6.07
N GLU A 528 25.11 -31.66 6.53
CA GLU A 528 24.21 -30.94 7.43
C GLU A 528 22.97 -30.46 6.66
N PHE A 529 21.78 -30.58 7.29
CA PHE A 529 20.52 -30.14 6.71
C PHE A 529 19.95 -28.96 7.49
N GLU A 530 19.87 -27.81 6.85
CA GLU A 530 19.22 -26.62 7.38
C GLU A 530 17.90 -26.39 6.65
N HIS A 531 16.81 -26.21 7.42
CA HIS A 531 15.46 -26.02 6.88
C HIS A 531 14.88 -24.67 7.29
N SER A 532 14.25 -23.99 6.33
CA SER A 532 13.48 -22.76 6.55
C SER A 532 12.20 -22.79 5.73
N VAL A 533 11.14 -22.15 6.23
CA VAL A 533 9.89 -21.96 5.49
C VAL A 533 9.97 -20.62 4.75
N GLY A 534 10.02 -20.68 3.43
CA GLY A 534 10.12 -19.49 2.57
C GLY A 534 8.79 -18.94 2.08
N GLY A 535 7.79 -19.83 1.91
CA GLY A 535 6.47 -19.47 1.39
C GLY A 535 6.48 -18.94 -0.06
N GLN A 536 7.50 -19.31 -0.85
CA GLN A 536 7.56 -18.92 -2.26
C GLN A 536 6.52 -19.68 -3.10
N PRO A 537 5.77 -18.98 -3.99
CA PRO A 537 4.60 -19.58 -4.64
C PRO A 537 4.93 -20.47 -5.83
N SER A 538 6.11 -20.28 -6.48
CA SER A 538 6.45 -20.96 -7.74
C SER A 538 7.33 -22.18 -7.59
N TYR A 539 7.92 -22.38 -6.43
CA TYR A 539 8.85 -23.47 -6.16
C TYR A 539 8.44 -24.18 -4.87
N TRP A 540 8.34 -25.50 -4.91
CA TRP A 540 8.15 -26.31 -3.70
C TRP A 540 9.39 -26.32 -2.81
N TRP A 541 10.57 -26.34 -3.44
CA TRP A 541 11.84 -26.31 -2.74
C TRP A 541 12.85 -25.46 -3.50
N LEU A 542 13.50 -24.54 -2.80
CA LEU A 542 14.74 -23.90 -3.20
C LEU A 542 15.87 -24.45 -2.36
N LEU A 543 16.97 -24.85 -3.00
CA LEU A 543 18.03 -25.63 -2.42
C LEU A 543 19.38 -24.95 -2.71
N ALA A 544 20.22 -24.83 -1.70
CA ALA A 544 21.61 -24.38 -1.85
C ALA A 544 22.55 -25.40 -1.20
N ALA A 545 23.71 -25.58 -1.78
CA ALA A 545 24.76 -26.47 -1.29
C ALA A 545 26.08 -25.70 -1.18
N GLU A 546 26.74 -25.81 -0.03
CA GLU A 546 28.02 -25.20 0.31
C GLU A 546 29.02 -26.22 0.81
#